data_0ca7cded113f3eafd3dfe15c00e364c9
#
_entry.id   0ca7cded113f3eafd3dfe15c00e364c9
#
_cell.length_a   1.000
_cell.length_b   1.000
_cell.length_c   1.000
_cell.angle_alpha   90.00
_cell.angle_beta   90.00
_cell.angle_gamma   90.00
#
_symmetry.space_group_name_H-M   'P 1'
#
loop_
_entity.id
_entity.type
_entity.pdbx_description
1 polymer ?
#
loop_
_entity_poly.entity_id
_entity_poly.type
_entity_poly.pdbx_seq_one_letter_code
_entity_poly.pdbx_strand_id
1 'polypeptide(L)'
;SACLVGSEMCIRDSDETYHDYPAYSGSYNRSLTSIKNDLVANPNTQIVIDLHRDAVGEGGTYAPTVKIGDDYVAQIMFVIGTDGGGLTHSQWVQNLKYAIKIVEKGNELYPGLFKPIMVRNSRYNQHVAKAATIMEIGATGNTMDQCLNSMKYLSKVMDEALNK
;
A
#
# COMPACT_ATOMS: atom_id res chain seq x y z
N SER A 1 -13.14 5.46 -2.08
CA SER A 1 -11.92 6.14 -2.55
C SER A 1 -11.37 6.99 -1.41
N ALA A 2 -10.17 6.66 -0.94
CA ALA A 2 -9.48 7.45 0.06
C ALA A 2 -8.77 8.61 -0.66
N CYS A 3 -9.26 9.83 -0.46
CA CYS A 3 -8.63 11.04 -0.97
C CYS A 3 -7.51 11.45 -0.01
N LEU A 4 -6.25 11.32 -0.42
CA LEU A 4 -5.11 11.91 0.28
C LEU A 4 -5.05 13.40 -0.10
N VAL A 5 -5.29 14.30 0.85
CA VAL A 5 -5.26 15.75 0.62
C VAL A 5 -3.85 16.27 0.92
N GLY A 6 -3.13 16.68 -0.09
CA GLY A 6 -1.85 17.39 0.04
C GLY A 6 -1.42 17.94 -1.32
N SER A 7 -1.14 19.21 -1.40
CA SER A 7 -0.72 20.07 -2.52
C SER A 7 -1.49 19.93 -3.84
N GLU A 8 -1.75 21.07 -4.46
CA GLU A 8 -2.61 21.24 -5.67
C GLU A 8 -2.06 20.56 -6.95
N MET A 9 -0.98 19.79 -6.87
CA MET A 9 -0.30 19.20 -8.03
C MET A 9 -0.25 17.69 -8.08
N CYS A 10 -0.86 16.96 -7.16
CA CYS A 10 -0.91 15.51 -7.21
C CYS A 10 -2.15 15.02 -7.94
N ILE A 11 -1.99 14.57 -9.18
CA ILE A 11 -3.00 13.78 -9.87
C ILE A 11 -3.03 12.42 -9.18
N ARG A 12 -4.23 12.01 -8.76
CA ARG A 12 -4.50 10.67 -8.20
C ARG A 12 -5.53 10.00 -9.05
N ASP A 13 -5.25 8.77 -9.39
CA ASP A 13 -6.19 7.89 -10.07
C ASP A 13 -6.47 6.68 -9.18
N SER A 14 -7.66 6.13 -9.27
CA SER A 14 -8.08 4.95 -8.51
C SER A 14 -8.73 3.96 -9.47
N ASP A 15 -8.07 2.83 -9.69
CA ASP A 15 -8.66 1.70 -10.41
C ASP A 15 -9.44 0.83 -9.40
N GLU A 16 -10.74 0.72 -9.61
CA GLU A 16 -11.68 -0.09 -8.80
C GLU A 16 -12.13 -1.35 -9.56
N THR A 17 -11.41 -1.75 -10.60
CA THR A 17 -11.73 -2.93 -11.40
C THR A 17 -11.58 -4.21 -10.59
N TYR A 18 -12.57 -5.11 -10.69
CA TYR A 18 -12.51 -6.42 -10.03
C TYR A 18 -11.59 -7.38 -10.78
N HIS A 19 -10.37 -7.57 -10.28
CA HIS A 19 -9.37 -8.43 -10.90
C HIS A 19 -9.42 -9.89 -10.43
N ASP A 20 -10.16 -10.22 -9.39
CA ASP A 20 -10.33 -11.57 -8.84
C ASP A 20 -11.48 -12.36 -9.48
N TYR A 21 -12.27 -11.74 -10.37
CA TYR A 21 -13.30 -12.42 -11.18
C TYR A 21 -12.72 -12.89 -12.53
N PRO A 22 -13.07 -14.08 -13.03
CA PRO A 22 -13.98 -15.09 -12.47
C PRO A 22 -13.33 -16.01 -11.42
N ALA A 23 -12.05 -15.88 -11.15
CA ALA A 23 -11.31 -16.64 -10.14
C ALA A 23 -10.08 -15.86 -9.65
N TYR A 24 -9.67 -16.07 -8.40
CA TYR A 24 -8.46 -15.46 -7.83
C TYR A 24 -7.20 -15.82 -8.64
N SER A 25 -7.12 -17.06 -9.11
CA SER A 25 -6.05 -17.46 -10.04
C SER A 25 -6.03 -16.55 -11.27
N GLY A 26 -4.87 -15.95 -11.55
CA GLY A 26 -4.69 -15.00 -12.66
C GLY A 26 -5.06 -13.54 -12.32
N SER A 27 -5.49 -13.21 -11.09
CA SER A 27 -5.81 -11.85 -10.67
C SER A 27 -4.65 -10.87 -10.92
N TYR A 28 -3.41 -11.27 -10.60
CA TYR A 28 -2.22 -10.46 -10.85
C TYR A 28 -1.94 -10.20 -12.34
N ASN A 29 -2.27 -11.13 -13.24
CA ASN A 29 -2.14 -10.90 -14.68
C ASN A 29 -3.19 -9.89 -15.17
N ARG A 30 -4.41 -9.97 -14.65
CA ARG A 30 -5.49 -9.02 -14.99
C ARG A 30 -5.17 -7.63 -14.45
N SER A 31 -4.79 -7.50 -13.18
CA SER A 31 -4.40 -6.22 -12.59
C SER A 31 -3.17 -5.60 -13.26
N LEU A 32 -2.21 -6.41 -13.72
CA LEU A 32 -1.06 -5.92 -14.48
C LEU A 32 -1.47 -5.20 -15.76
N THR A 33 -2.52 -5.68 -16.43
CA THR A 33 -3.04 -5.05 -17.65
C THR A 33 -3.66 -3.68 -17.33
N SER A 34 -4.49 -3.58 -16.29
CA SER A 34 -5.05 -2.32 -15.82
C SER A 34 -3.95 -1.33 -15.43
N ILE A 35 -3.04 -1.74 -14.56
CA ILE A 35 -1.91 -0.89 -14.13
C ILE A 35 -1.11 -0.35 -15.32
N LYS A 36 -0.82 -1.18 -16.33
CA LYS A 36 -0.10 -0.71 -17.52
C LYS A 36 -0.89 0.32 -18.32
N ASN A 37 -2.21 0.13 -18.46
CA ASN A 37 -3.08 1.09 -19.15
C ASN A 37 -3.12 2.43 -18.40
N ASP A 38 -3.23 2.38 -17.07
CA ASP A 38 -3.23 3.58 -16.23
C ASP A 38 -1.89 4.33 -16.30
N LEU A 39 -0.77 3.61 -16.31
CA LEU A 39 0.55 4.21 -16.46
C LEU A 39 0.77 4.83 -17.85
N VAL A 40 0.15 4.27 -18.89
CA VAL A 40 0.16 4.88 -20.23
C VAL A 40 -0.70 6.14 -20.27
N ALA A 41 -1.87 6.11 -19.64
CA ALA A 41 -2.76 7.27 -19.53
C ALA A 41 -2.16 8.39 -18.66
N ASN A 42 -1.39 8.01 -17.64
CA ASN A 42 -0.80 8.92 -16.65
C ASN A 42 0.74 8.76 -16.60
N PRO A 43 1.49 9.21 -17.62
CA PRO A 43 2.93 8.91 -17.77
C PRO A 43 3.82 9.54 -16.68
N ASN A 44 3.30 10.48 -15.91
CA ASN A 44 4.00 11.12 -14.78
C ASN A 44 3.77 10.42 -13.44
N THR A 45 3.08 9.29 -13.43
CA THR A 45 2.84 8.49 -12.21
C THR A 45 4.17 8.01 -11.63
N GLN A 46 4.42 8.36 -10.37
CA GLN A 46 5.64 8.00 -9.65
C GLN A 46 5.41 6.88 -8.63
N ILE A 47 4.21 6.78 -8.09
CA ILE A 47 3.85 5.88 -6.99
C ILE A 47 2.67 5.01 -7.42
N VAL A 48 2.79 3.71 -7.22
CA VAL A 48 1.73 2.72 -7.46
C VAL A 48 1.47 1.95 -6.16
N ILE A 49 0.28 2.06 -5.63
CA ILE A 49 -0.12 1.38 -4.39
C ILE A 49 -1.24 0.41 -4.68
N ASP A 50 -1.00 -0.86 -4.40
CA ASP A 50 -2.02 -1.90 -4.37
C ASP A 50 -2.57 -1.96 -2.93
N LEU A 51 -3.80 -1.44 -2.74
CA LEU A 51 -4.38 -1.21 -1.43
C LEU A 51 -5.19 -2.43 -1.00
N HIS A 52 -4.76 -3.06 0.08
CA HIS A 52 -5.32 -4.30 0.60
C HIS A 52 -5.75 -4.19 2.07
N ARG A 53 -6.41 -5.23 2.55
CA ARG A 53 -6.58 -5.56 3.97
C ARG A 53 -5.99 -6.94 4.19
N ASP A 54 -5.09 -7.06 5.18
CA ASP A 54 -4.39 -8.31 5.48
C ASP A 54 -5.38 -9.43 5.88
N ALA A 55 -5.33 -10.55 5.19
CA ALA A 55 -6.18 -11.71 5.43
C ALA A 55 -5.48 -12.72 6.37
N VAL A 56 -5.11 -12.29 7.56
CA VAL A 56 -4.39 -13.09 8.55
C VAL A 56 -5.29 -13.47 9.72
N GLY A 57 -5.11 -14.69 10.21
CA GLY A 57 -5.79 -15.24 11.38
C GLY A 57 -7.04 -16.01 11.02
N GLU A 58 -7.30 -17.07 11.79
CA GLU A 58 -8.53 -17.86 11.67
C GLU A 58 -9.73 -17.02 12.13
N GLY A 59 -10.84 -17.10 11.40
CA GLY A 59 -12.10 -16.47 11.75
C GLY A 59 -12.13 -14.93 11.60
N GLY A 60 -11.10 -14.31 10.99
CA GLY A 60 -11.11 -12.86 10.72
C GLY A 60 -11.10 -11.98 11.97
N THR A 61 -10.56 -12.47 13.09
CA THR A 61 -10.55 -11.76 14.39
C THR A 61 -9.30 -10.91 14.61
N TYR A 62 -8.25 -11.11 13.81
CA TYR A 62 -7.02 -10.33 13.93
C TYR A 62 -7.25 -8.88 13.49
N ALA A 63 -7.13 -7.96 14.42
CA ALA A 63 -7.39 -6.53 14.24
C ALA A 63 -6.21 -5.69 14.79
N PRO A 64 -5.08 -5.60 14.07
CA PRO A 64 -3.94 -4.80 14.52
C PRO A 64 -4.33 -3.34 14.62
N THR A 65 -4.29 -2.80 15.84
CA THR A 65 -4.82 -1.47 16.15
C THR A 65 -3.85 -0.72 17.05
N VAL A 66 -3.72 0.58 16.84
CA VAL A 66 -3.00 1.52 17.71
C VAL A 66 -3.91 2.69 18.04
N LYS A 67 -3.71 3.30 19.22
CA LYS A 67 -4.39 4.55 19.59
C LYS A 67 -3.48 5.73 19.27
N ILE A 68 -3.96 6.68 18.45
CA ILE A 68 -3.26 7.92 18.11
C ILE A 68 -4.18 9.09 18.45
N GLY A 69 -3.81 9.87 19.45
CA GLY A 69 -4.74 10.85 20.02
C GLY A 69 -5.98 10.17 20.55
N ASP A 70 -7.15 10.58 20.07
CA ASP A 70 -8.44 9.99 20.45
C ASP A 70 -8.93 8.91 19.47
N ASP A 71 -8.23 8.72 18.35
CA ASP A 71 -8.61 7.75 17.31
C ASP A 71 -8.04 6.35 17.58
N TYR A 72 -8.87 5.32 17.38
CA TYR A 72 -8.41 3.95 17.16
C TYR A 72 -8.12 3.76 15.68
N VAL A 73 -6.89 3.36 15.36
CA VAL A 73 -6.31 3.36 14.02
C VAL A 73 -5.85 1.96 13.67
N ALA A 74 -6.27 1.42 12.54
CA ALA A 74 -5.73 0.16 12.04
C ALA A 74 -4.26 0.33 11.67
N GLN A 75 -3.38 -0.58 12.12
CA GLN A 75 -1.97 -0.51 11.77
C GLN A 75 -1.74 -0.81 10.29
N ILE A 76 -0.80 -0.11 9.69
CA ILE A 76 -0.45 -0.21 8.27
C ILE A 76 0.78 -1.09 8.10
N MET A 77 0.79 -1.94 7.07
CA MET A 77 1.96 -2.76 6.73
C MET A 77 2.27 -2.66 5.24
N PHE A 78 3.52 -2.36 4.90
CA PHE A 78 4.01 -2.51 3.54
C PHE A 78 4.43 -3.95 3.26
N VAL A 79 4.04 -4.48 2.10
CA VAL A 79 4.53 -5.75 1.59
C VAL A 79 5.34 -5.49 0.33
N ILE A 80 6.61 -5.85 0.37
CA ILE A 80 7.56 -5.67 -0.72
C ILE A 80 7.89 -7.02 -1.34
N GLY A 81 7.58 -7.14 -2.62
CA GLY A 81 7.95 -8.29 -3.43
C GLY A 81 9.39 -8.20 -3.93
N THR A 82 9.97 -9.37 -4.20
CA THR A 82 11.34 -9.47 -4.73
C THR A 82 11.38 -10.38 -5.97
N ASP A 83 12.56 -10.58 -6.51
CA ASP A 83 12.85 -11.55 -7.57
C ASP A 83 13.15 -12.96 -7.06
N GLY A 84 13.11 -13.19 -5.75
CA GLY A 84 13.39 -14.47 -5.12
C GLY A 84 12.50 -15.63 -5.57
N GLY A 85 11.34 -15.34 -6.18
CA GLY A 85 10.43 -16.31 -6.79
C GLY A 85 10.73 -16.62 -8.27
N GLY A 86 11.85 -16.13 -8.81
CA GLY A 86 12.29 -16.42 -10.17
C GLY A 86 11.78 -15.48 -11.27
N LEU A 87 10.89 -14.55 -10.95
CA LEU A 87 10.44 -13.51 -11.88
C LEU A 87 11.33 -12.27 -11.73
N THR A 88 11.88 -11.77 -12.84
CA THR A 88 12.72 -10.56 -12.84
C THR A 88 12.02 -9.37 -12.20
N HIS A 89 12.66 -8.76 -11.21
CA HIS A 89 12.17 -7.59 -10.49
C HIS A 89 13.33 -6.65 -10.11
N SER A 90 13.89 -5.96 -11.09
CA SER A 90 15.05 -5.06 -10.89
C SER A 90 14.74 -3.83 -10.00
N GLN A 91 13.47 -3.52 -9.78
CA GLN A 91 13.03 -2.34 -9.01
C GLN A 91 12.81 -2.62 -7.52
N TRP A 92 12.88 -3.87 -7.05
CA TRP A 92 12.45 -4.21 -5.69
C TRP A 92 13.22 -3.46 -4.58
N VAL A 93 14.51 -3.18 -4.80
CA VAL A 93 15.30 -2.40 -3.84
C VAL A 93 14.82 -0.94 -3.77
N GLN A 94 14.37 -0.36 -4.89
CA GLN A 94 13.79 0.98 -4.91
C GLN A 94 12.42 1.00 -4.23
N ASN A 95 11.60 -0.01 -4.45
CA ASN A 95 10.32 -0.19 -3.76
C ASN A 95 10.53 -0.27 -2.23
N LEU A 96 11.54 -1.05 -1.79
CA LEU A 96 11.89 -1.16 -0.37
C LEU A 96 12.35 0.18 0.20
N LYS A 97 13.21 0.92 -0.51
CA LYS A 97 13.68 2.25 -0.06
C LYS A 97 12.51 3.24 0.09
N TYR A 98 11.55 3.21 -0.84
CA TYR A 98 10.33 4.00 -0.73
C TYR A 98 9.55 3.66 0.53
N ALA A 99 9.28 2.36 0.77
CA ALA A 99 8.55 1.91 1.96
C ALA A 99 9.27 2.29 3.26
N ILE A 100 10.62 2.13 3.32
CA ILE A 100 11.42 2.53 4.48
C ILE A 100 11.25 4.03 4.75
N LYS A 101 11.37 4.89 3.73
CA LYS A 101 11.22 6.34 3.87
C LYS A 101 9.87 6.72 4.49
N ILE A 102 8.79 6.09 4.04
CA ILE A 102 7.44 6.35 4.57
C ILE A 102 7.31 5.83 6.02
N VAL A 103 7.78 4.62 6.30
CA VAL A 103 7.72 4.02 7.65
C VAL A 103 8.56 4.81 8.66
N GLU A 104 9.76 5.25 8.30
CA GLU A 104 10.59 6.09 9.16
C GLU A 104 9.90 7.40 9.52
N LYS A 105 9.33 8.10 8.53
CA LYS A 105 8.56 9.31 8.77
C LYS A 105 7.29 9.03 9.60
N GLY A 106 6.64 7.93 9.35
CA GLY A 106 5.47 7.50 10.13
C GLY A 106 5.81 7.20 11.59
N ASN A 107 6.93 6.55 11.86
CA ASN A 107 7.40 6.30 13.22
C ASN A 107 7.81 7.57 13.95
N GLU A 108 8.33 8.57 13.22
CA GLU A 108 8.63 9.90 13.78
C GLU A 108 7.35 10.64 14.20
N LEU A 109 6.32 10.64 13.34
CA LEU A 109 5.10 11.41 13.56
C LEU A 109 4.08 10.68 14.43
N TYR A 110 3.91 9.39 14.20
CA TYR A 110 2.87 8.55 14.80
C TYR A 110 3.42 7.15 15.17
N PRO A 111 4.20 7.05 16.28
CA PRO A 111 4.76 5.78 16.72
C PRO A 111 3.69 4.68 16.82
N GLY A 112 3.97 3.53 16.21
CA GLY A 112 3.05 2.39 16.20
C GLY A 112 2.03 2.37 15.07
N LEU A 113 1.94 3.40 14.22
CA LEU A 113 1.06 3.39 13.04
C LEU A 113 1.46 2.28 12.06
N PHE A 114 2.75 2.06 11.87
CA PHE A 114 3.25 1.04 10.95
C PHE A 114 3.71 -0.23 11.67
N LYS A 115 3.36 -1.38 11.10
CA LYS A 115 3.99 -2.68 11.38
C LYS A 115 5.33 -2.76 10.65
N PRO A 116 6.22 -3.70 11.03
CA PRO A 116 7.42 -3.98 10.27
C PRO A 116 7.11 -4.28 8.80
N ILE A 117 7.96 -3.79 7.89
CA ILE A 117 7.84 -4.06 6.45
C ILE A 117 8.01 -5.57 6.22
N MET A 118 7.10 -6.17 5.45
CA MET A 118 7.15 -7.57 5.07
C MET A 118 7.79 -7.72 3.70
N VAL A 119 8.88 -8.49 3.61
CA VAL A 119 9.54 -8.81 2.34
C VAL A 119 9.18 -10.23 1.91
N ARG A 120 8.78 -10.41 0.65
CA ARG A 120 8.30 -11.66 0.08
C ARG A 120 9.02 -12.02 -1.22
N ASN A 121 9.09 -13.32 -1.53
CA ASN A 121 9.70 -13.80 -2.78
C ASN A 121 8.83 -13.59 -4.03
N SER A 122 7.57 -13.23 -3.88
CA SER A 122 6.64 -12.96 -5.00
C SER A 122 6.78 -11.52 -5.49
N ARG A 123 6.66 -11.30 -6.80
CA ARG A 123 6.85 -9.98 -7.43
C ARG A 123 5.67 -9.02 -7.27
N TYR A 124 4.44 -9.50 -7.14
CA TYR A 124 3.20 -8.72 -6.92
C TYR A 124 2.98 -7.56 -7.90
N ASN A 125 3.41 -7.67 -9.16
CA ASN A 125 3.39 -6.57 -10.14
C ASN A 125 4.20 -5.32 -9.77
N GLN A 126 4.94 -5.31 -8.68
CA GLN A 126 5.69 -4.15 -8.20
C GLN A 126 6.88 -3.75 -9.10
N HIS A 127 7.18 -4.54 -10.13
CA HIS A 127 8.19 -4.22 -11.15
C HIS A 127 7.79 -3.07 -12.09
N VAL A 128 6.54 -2.61 -12.01
CA VAL A 128 5.99 -1.57 -12.90
C VAL A 128 6.51 -0.17 -12.58
N ALA A 129 6.94 0.10 -11.34
CA ALA A 129 7.43 1.42 -10.93
C ALA A 129 8.49 1.31 -9.82
N LYS A 130 9.28 2.40 -9.65
CA LYS A 130 10.31 2.49 -8.59
C LYS A 130 9.73 2.67 -7.18
N ALA A 131 8.48 3.09 -7.07
CA ALA A 131 7.74 3.22 -5.83
C ALA A 131 6.41 2.46 -5.96
N ALA A 132 6.49 1.15 -6.19
CA ALA A 132 5.34 0.26 -6.25
C ALA A 132 5.33 -0.66 -5.04
N THR A 133 4.17 -0.81 -4.38
CA THR A 133 4.04 -1.61 -3.15
C THR A 133 2.62 -2.10 -2.95
N ILE A 134 2.45 -3.21 -2.21
CA ILE A 134 1.20 -3.51 -1.53
C ILE A 134 1.21 -2.76 -0.19
N MET A 135 0.07 -2.19 0.16
CA MET A 135 -0.14 -1.55 1.45
C MET A 135 -1.37 -2.16 2.11
N GLU A 136 -1.14 -2.90 3.18
CA GLU A 136 -2.19 -3.49 4.00
C GLU A 136 -2.67 -2.46 5.03
N ILE A 137 -3.94 -2.05 4.94
CA ILE A 137 -4.57 -1.16 5.92
C ILE A 137 -5.34 -2.00 6.92
N GLY A 138 -4.66 -2.35 8.00
CA GLY A 138 -5.18 -3.30 8.98
C GLY A 138 -5.33 -4.72 8.46
N ALA A 139 -6.22 -5.48 9.09
CA ALA A 139 -6.55 -6.85 8.72
C ALA A 139 -8.07 -7.06 8.74
N THR A 140 -8.51 -8.26 8.40
CA THR A 140 -9.94 -8.61 8.29
C THR A 140 -10.75 -8.35 9.55
N GLY A 141 -10.13 -8.35 10.74
CA GLY A 141 -10.78 -8.05 12.02
C GLY A 141 -10.95 -6.55 12.32
N ASN A 142 -10.26 -5.65 11.62
CA ASN A 142 -10.41 -4.22 11.83
C ASN A 142 -11.77 -3.72 11.31
N THR A 143 -12.34 -2.73 12.00
CA THR A 143 -13.52 -2.02 11.51
C THR A 143 -13.18 -1.08 10.35
N MET A 144 -14.18 -0.71 9.55
CA MET A 144 -14.00 0.27 8.48
C MET A 144 -13.53 1.62 9.04
N ASP A 145 -14.06 2.05 10.16
CA ASP A 145 -13.67 3.32 10.81
C ASP A 145 -12.18 3.31 11.21
N GLN A 146 -11.69 2.19 11.76
CA GLN A 146 -10.27 2.06 12.07
C GLN A 146 -9.39 2.18 10.81
N CYS A 147 -9.82 1.58 9.69
CA CYS A 147 -9.10 1.68 8.42
C CYS A 147 -9.17 3.10 7.83
N LEU A 148 -10.31 3.77 7.91
CA LEU A 148 -10.45 5.16 7.45
C LEU A 148 -9.62 6.12 8.31
N ASN A 149 -9.56 5.91 9.62
CA ASN A 149 -8.68 6.66 10.50
C ASN A 149 -7.21 6.49 10.10
N SER A 150 -6.78 5.30 9.67
CA SER A 150 -5.42 5.08 9.18
C SER A 150 -5.09 5.99 8.00
N MET A 151 -6.03 6.18 7.07
CA MET A 151 -5.82 7.01 5.88
C MET A 151 -5.61 8.49 6.23
N LYS A 152 -6.25 8.99 7.28
CA LYS A 152 -6.05 10.35 7.79
C LYS A 152 -4.59 10.58 8.22
N TYR A 153 -4.02 9.65 8.97
CA TYR A 153 -2.63 9.74 9.45
C TYR A 153 -1.62 9.42 8.35
N LEU A 154 -1.91 8.42 7.51
CA LEU A 154 -1.08 8.07 6.37
C LEU A 154 -0.92 9.24 5.40
N SER A 155 -1.99 9.98 5.11
CA SER A 155 -1.93 11.14 4.20
C SER A 155 -0.92 12.17 4.67
N LYS A 156 -0.89 12.47 5.99
CA LYS A 156 0.06 13.40 6.57
C LYS A 156 1.49 12.87 6.55
N VAL A 157 1.68 11.57 6.82
CA VAL A 157 2.99 10.94 6.73
C VAL A 157 3.54 11.04 5.31
N MET A 158 2.71 10.72 4.30
CA MET A 158 3.13 10.77 2.90
C MET A 158 3.43 12.20 2.47
N ASP A 159 2.63 13.17 2.86
CA ASP A 159 2.88 14.59 2.58
C ASP A 159 4.23 15.04 3.14
N GLU A 160 4.50 14.79 4.41
CA GLU A 160 5.76 15.13 5.08
C GLU A 160 6.98 14.37 4.53
N ALA A 161 6.79 13.12 4.09
CA ALA A 161 7.88 12.31 3.56
C ALA A 161 8.23 12.65 2.10
N LEU A 162 7.26 13.07 1.28
CA LEU A 162 7.45 13.22 -0.16
C LEU A 162 7.67 14.67 -0.60
N ASN A 163 7.18 15.66 0.15
CA ASN A 163 7.24 17.08 -0.21
C ASN A 163 8.35 17.86 0.52
N LYS A 164 9.20 17.17 1.29
CA LYS A 164 10.40 17.70 1.94
C LYS A 164 11.63 16.91 1.50
#